data_81b90c47b689f80ec27b5bb2c565fd3b
#
_entry.id   81b90c47b689f80ec27b5bb2c565fd3b
#
_cell.length_a   1.000
_cell.length_b   1.000
_cell.length_c   1.000
_cell.angle_alpha   90.00
_cell.angle_beta   90.00
_cell.angle_gamma   90.00
#
_symmetry.space_group_name_H-M   'P 1'
#
loop_
_entity.id
_entity.type
_entity.pdbx_description
1 polymer ?
#
loop_
_entity_poly.entity_id
_entity_poly.type
_entity_poly.pdbx_seq_one_letter_code
_entity_poly.pdbx_strand_id
1 'polypeptide(L)'
;NTTWQALTKNLFPDLTYRHNSGGEPKDITNLTHKYLKDFHKKFYHPSNATYFTWGDIDAKEIQSFIDKKLSQKFKKVDEKDIEVVEQQKPFPKPIQAVESFNPVSKEQSGHQNYAAWVLGESFDIDQLLEAHLISLLIMDNSSSPLYGALESNDISKSPAQILGLEDSMRHLVFICGVEGSEANSQPKFEKLLDKTFKDIVKKGFSDEQISSALYQLELSRREISAASLPYGLQILLSMAPGSLYKAN
;
A
#
# COMPACT_ATOMS: atom_id res chain seq x y z
N ASN A 1 8.58 -4.73 -10.71
CA ASN A 1 8.06 -4.88 -9.35
C ASN A 1 9.11 -5.12 -8.27
N THR A 2 10.37 -5.12 -8.62
CA THR A 2 11.50 -5.34 -7.71
C THR A 2 11.60 -4.23 -6.65
N THR A 3 11.35 -2.98 -7.06
CA THR A 3 11.40 -1.81 -6.16
C THR A 3 10.36 -1.90 -5.05
N TRP A 4 9.09 -2.25 -5.39
CA TRP A 4 8.05 -2.44 -4.38
C TRP A 4 8.42 -3.53 -3.38
N GLN A 5 8.94 -4.66 -3.85
CA GLN A 5 9.39 -5.74 -2.99
C GLN A 5 10.57 -5.33 -2.10
N ALA A 6 11.51 -4.53 -2.61
CA ALA A 6 12.60 -3.98 -1.82
C ALA A 6 12.07 -3.05 -0.71
N LEU A 7 11.10 -2.20 -1.03
CA LEU A 7 10.45 -1.32 -0.05
C LEU A 7 9.73 -2.12 1.03
N THR A 8 8.84 -3.04 0.66
CA THR A 8 8.04 -3.81 1.63
C THR A 8 8.90 -4.73 2.50
N LYS A 9 9.95 -5.31 1.95
CA LYS A 9 10.93 -6.12 2.70
C LYS A 9 11.60 -5.34 3.83
N ASN A 10 11.92 -4.08 3.58
CA ASN A 10 12.61 -3.24 4.56
C ASN A 10 11.64 -2.49 5.50
N LEU A 11 10.43 -2.16 5.02
CA LEU A 11 9.40 -1.51 5.84
C LEU A 11 8.72 -2.48 6.81
N PHE A 12 8.63 -3.75 6.44
CA PHE A 12 7.89 -4.76 7.20
C PHE A 12 8.72 -6.01 7.47
N PRO A 13 9.90 -5.89 8.12
CA PRO A 13 10.80 -7.03 8.33
C PRO A 13 10.18 -8.16 9.17
N ASP A 14 9.22 -7.84 10.02
CA ASP A 14 8.58 -8.80 10.93
C ASP A 14 7.26 -9.37 10.39
N LEU A 15 6.72 -8.82 9.30
CA LEU A 15 5.41 -9.17 8.78
C LEU A 15 5.48 -9.92 7.44
N THR A 16 4.37 -10.56 7.08
CA THR A 16 4.22 -11.28 5.80
C THR A 16 4.39 -10.37 4.58
N TYR A 17 4.18 -9.07 4.71
CA TYR A 17 4.40 -8.09 3.64
C TYR A 17 5.83 -8.04 3.10
N ARG A 18 6.80 -8.51 3.87
CA ARG A 18 8.20 -8.65 3.41
C ARG A 18 8.36 -9.63 2.26
N HIS A 19 7.42 -10.53 2.08
CA HIS A 19 7.46 -11.58 1.07
C HIS A 19 6.67 -11.19 -0.17
N ASN A 20 7.14 -11.64 -1.33
CA ASN A 20 6.37 -11.52 -2.55
C ASN A 20 5.15 -12.45 -2.49
N SER A 21 3.94 -11.90 -2.62
CA SER A 21 2.69 -12.67 -2.58
C SER A 21 2.60 -13.72 -3.70
N GLY A 22 3.25 -13.50 -4.84
CA GLY A 22 3.37 -14.47 -5.93
C GLY A 22 4.42 -15.57 -5.69
N GLY A 23 5.16 -15.49 -4.60
CA GLY A 23 6.27 -16.37 -4.27
C GLY A 23 7.60 -15.95 -4.90
N GLU A 24 8.67 -16.40 -4.31
CA GLU A 24 10.03 -16.20 -4.84
C GLU A 24 10.36 -17.36 -5.81
N PRO A 25 10.61 -17.10 -7.10
CA PRO A 25 10.80 -18.16 -8.11
C PRO A 25 11.81 -19.23 -7.72
N LYS A 26 12.91 -18.86 -7.08
CA LYS A 26 13.95 -19.80 -6.62
C LYS A 26 13.48 -20.72 -5.49
N ASP A 27 12.48 -20.32 -4.70
CA ASP A 27 11.97 -21.07 -3.57
C ASP A 27 10.77 -21.95 -3.96
N ILE A 28 10.06 -21.63 -5.04
CA ILE A 28 8.89 -22.38 -5.53
C ILE A 28 9.26 -23.84 -5.83
N THR A 29 10.43 -24.06 -6.40
CA THR A 29 10.93 -25.42 -6.74
C THR A 29 11.19 -26.32 -5.53
N ASN A 30 11.32 -25.72 -4.34
CA ASN A 30 11.53 -26.45 -3.09
C ASN A 30 10.22 -26.85 -2.39
N LEU A 31 9.07 -26.38 -2.91
CA LEU A 31 7.77 -26.70 -2.34
C LEU A 31 7.38 -28.14 -2.63
N THR A 32 6.80 -28.81 -1.63
CA THR A 32 6.29 -30.17 -1.78
C THR A 32 4.76 -30.16 -1.94
N HIS A 33 4.22 -31.18 -2.60
CA HIS A 33 2.77 -31.38 -2.73
C HIS A 33 2.08 -31.45 -1.35
N LYS A 34 2.74 -32.08 -0.37
CA LYS A 34 2.22 -32.12 1.01
C LYS A 34 2.10 -30.73 1.60
N TYR A 35 3.15 -29.91 1.50
CA TYR A 35 3.15 -28.52 1.99
C TYR A 35 2.03 -27.69 1.35
N LEU A 36 1.86 -27.79 0.03
CA LEU A 36 0.80 -27.08 -0.68
C LEU A 36 -0.60 -27.47 -0.17
N LYS A 37 -0.84 -28.76 0.05
CA LYS A 37 -2.13 -29.24 0.58
C LYS A 37 -2.37 -28.78 2.03
N ASP A 38 -1.35 -28.83 2.87
CA ASP A 38 -1.47 -28.41 4.27
C ASP A 38 -1.71 -26.89 4.35
N PHE A 39 -1.01 -26.09 3.54
CA PHE A 39 -1.21 -24.65 3.42
C PHE A 39 -2.64 -24.32 2.95
N HIS A 40 -3.10 -24.97 1.86
CA HIS A 40 -4.44 -24.79 1.36
C HIS A 40 -5.50 -25.14 2.41
N LYS A 41 -5.34 -26.27 3.10
CA LYS A 41 -6.26 -26.68 4.15
C LYS A 41 -6.33 -25.70 5.31
N LYS A 42 -5.20 -25.09 5.69
CA LYS A 42 -5.11 -24.13 6.79
C LYS A 42 -5.75 -22.79 6.42
N PHE A 43 -5.35 -22.21 5.29
CA PHE A 43 -5.66 -20.83 4.97
C PHE A 43 -6.90 -20.64 4.09
N TYR A 44 -7.24 -21.64 3.24
CA TYR A 44 -8.40 -21.59 2.35
C TYR A 44 -9.65 -22.22 2.97
N HIS A 45 -9.82 -22.01 4.26
CA HIS A 45 -11.00 -22.46 4.98
C HIS A 45 -12.12 -21.41 4.91
N PRO A 46 -13.42 -21.82 4.78
CA PRO A 46 -14.54 -20.87 4.73
C PRO A 46 -14.62 -19.90 5.92
N SER A 47 -14.17 -20.32 7.12
CA SER A 47 -14.10 -19.45 8.28
C SER A 47 -13.07 -18.33 8.17
N ASN A 48 -12.13 -18.44 7.22
CA ASN A 48 -11.13 -17.43 6.88
C ASN A 48 -11.45 -16.76 5.53
N ALA A 49 -12.72 -16.70 5.14
CA ALA A 49 -13.15 -16.16 3.87
C ALA A 49 -14.27 -15.13 4.04
N THR A 50 -14.12 -13.99 3.40
CA THR A 50 -15.18 -13.00 3.25
C THR A 50 -15.80 -13.15 1.86
N TYR A 51 -17.12 -13.31 1.80
CA TYR A 51 -17.86 -13.48 0.55
C TYR A 51 -18.51 -12.16 0.19
N PHE A 52 -18.23 -11.68 -0.98
CA PHE A 52 -18.83 -10.48 -1.53
C PHE A 52 -19.45 -10.77 -2.89
N THR A 53 -20.66 -10.29 -3.10
CA THR A 53 -21.36 -10.41 -4.38
C THR A 53 -21.90 -9.06 -4.83
N TRP A 54 -21.76 -8.78 -6.10
CA TRP A 54 -22.26 -7.56 -6.73
C TRP A 54 -22.96 -7.89 -8.04
N GLY A 55 -24.17 -7.40 -8.22
CA GLY A 55 -24.98 -7.62 -9.43
C GLY A 55 -26.48 -7.61 -9.13
N ASP A 56 -27.27 -7.78 -10.17
CA ASP A 56 -28.72 -7.86 -10.09
C ASP A 56 -29.17 -9.30 -9.74
N ILE A 57 -28.81 -9.73 -8.54
CA ILE A 57 -29.17 -11.06 -8.01
C ILE A 57 -29.61 -10.90 -6.56
N ASP A 58 -30.67 -11.64 -6.16
CA ASP A 58 -31.15 -11.61 -4.78
C ASP A 58 -30.04 -12.07 -3.80
N ALA A 59 -29.64 -11.18 -2.92
CA ALA A 59 -28.61 -11.46 -1.92
C ALA A 59 -28.97 -12.66 -1.02
N LYS A 60 -30.25 -12.85 -0.69
CA LYS A 60 -30.71 -13.98 0.13
C LYS A 60 -30.55 -15.32 -0.59
N GLU A 61 -30.79 -15.34 -1.89
CA GLU A 61 -30.60 -16.56 -2.69
C GLU A 61 -29.13 -16.97 -2.68
N ILE A 62 -28.23 -16.03 -2.92
CA ILE A 62 -26.77 -16.29 -2.90
C ILE A 62 -26.30 -16.70 -1.51
N GLN A 63 -26.70 -15.98 -0.47
CA GLN A 63 -26.34 -16.31 0.91
C GLN A 63 -26.79 -17.71 1.29
N SER A 64 -28.03 -18.08 0.94
CA SER A 64 -28.58 -19.41 1.19
C SER A 64 -27.82 -20.49 0.43
N PHE A 65 -27.43 -20.20 -0.80
CA PHE A 65 -26.63 -21.13 -1.62
C PHE A 65 -25.25 -21.36 -1.01
N ILE A 66 -24.57 -20.29 -0.61
CA ILE A 66 -23.23 -20.35 0.04
C ILE A 66 -23.34 -21.12 1.36
N ASP A 67 -24.27 -20.75 2.23
CA ASP A 67 -24.47 -21.42 3.52
C ASP A 67 -24.71 -22.91 3.35
N LYS A 68 -25.65 -23.28 2.49
CA LYS A 68 -25.94 -24.70 2.21
C LYS A 68 -24.73 -25.48 1.68
N LYS A 69 -23.85 -24.83 0.91
CA LYS A 69 -22.65 -25.49 0.37
C LYS A 69 -21.55 -25.62 1.40
N LEU A 70 -21.43 -24.67 2.31
CA LEU A 70 -20.35 -24.60 3.28
C LEU A 70 -20.70 -25.33 4.58
N SER A 71 -21.88 -25.10 5.16
CA SER A 71 -22.31 -25.69 6.43
C SER A 71 -22.33 -27.22 6.41
N GLN A 72 -22.58 -27.84 5.24
CA GLN A 72 -22.56 -29.30 5.10
C GLN A 72 -21.17 -29.92 5.08
N LYS A 73 -20.13 -29.15 4.73
CA LYS A 73 -18.78 -29.69 4.47
C LYS A 73 -17.72 -29.22 5.48
N PHE A 74 -17.95 -28.08 6.11
CA PHE A 74 -16.97 -27.45 6.97
C PHE A 74 -17.56 -27.15 8.35
N LYS A 75 -16.77 -27.35 9.38
CA LYS A 75 -17.09 -26.90 10.74
C LYS A 75 -16.41 -25.54 10.95
N LYS A 76 -17.06 -24.63 11.68
CA LYS A 76 -16.46 -23.35 12.04
C LYS A 76 -15.14 -23.59 12.79
N VAL A 77 -14.09 -22.91 12.35
CA VAL A 77 -12.78 -22.90 13.02
C VAL A 77 -12.80 -21.76 14.03
N ASP A 78 -12.10 -21.90 15.15
CA ASP A 78 -11.97 -20.84 16.15
C ASP A 78 -11.20 -19.65 15.54
N GLU A 79 -11.66 -18.44 15.85
CA GLU A 79 -11.05 -17.20 15.35
C GLU A 79 -9.57 -17.06 15.75
N LYS A 80 -9.19 -17.67 16.86
CA LYS A 80 -7.79 -17.73 17.33
C LYS A 80 -6.85 -18.48 16.41
N ASP A 81 -7.40 -19.37 15.56
CA ASP A 81 -6.61 -20.13 14.59
C ASP A 81 -6.49 -19.41 13.23
N ILE A 82 -7.14 -18.25 13.09
CA ILE A 82 -7.06 -17.41 11.91
C ILE A 82 -5.90 -16.42 12.11
N GLU A 83 -4.93 -16.49 11.20
CA GLU A 83 -3.76 -15.62 11.23
C GLU A 83 -4.15 -14.21 10.74
N VAL A 84 -4.05 -13.23 11.62
CA VAL A 84 -4.25 -11.81 11.29
C VAL A 84 -2.88 -11.15 11.15
N VAL A 85 -2.73 -10.26 10.18
CA VAL A 85 -1.50 -9.48 10.02
C VAL A 85 -1.34 -8.56 11.24
N GLU A 86 -0.28 -8.79 12.01
CA GLU A 86 0.05 -7.98 13.17
C GLU A 86 0.51 -6.56 12.77
N GLN A 87 0.62 -5.69 13.76
CA GLN A 87 1.15 -4.35 13.58
C GLN A 87 2.69 -4.39 13.50
N GLN A 88 3.26 -3.70 12.51
CA GLN A 88 4.71 -3.50 12.46
C GLN A 88 5.16 -2.65 13.65
N LYS A 89 6.15 -3.14 14.38
CA LYS A 89 6.74 -2.38 15.49
C LYS A 89 7.46 -1.14 14.95
N PRO A 90 7.31 0.01 15.60
CA PRO A 90 8.04 1.21 15.23
C PRO A 90 9.56 0.99 15.23
N PHE A 91 10.23 1.52 14.24
CA PHE A 91 11.69 1.48 14.20
C PHE A 91 12.29 2.46 15.23
N PRO A 92 13.29 2.03 16.01
CA PRO A 92 13.93 2.92 16.99
C PRO A 92 14.75 4.05 16.34
N LYS A 93 15.12 3.89 15.08
CA LYS A 93 15.84 4.86 14.24
C LYS A 93 15.61 4.54 12.75
N PRO A 94 15.84 5.51 11.85
CA PRO A 94 15.76 5.26 10.41
C PRO A 94 16.64 4.10 9.97
N ILE A 95 16.13 3.28 9.07
CA ILE A 95 16.85 2.17 8.44
C ILE A 95 17.37 2.65 7.09
N GLN A 96 18.61 2.31 6.77
CA GLN A 96 19.19 2.47 5.45
C GLN A 96 19.41 1.09 4.84
N ALA A 97 18.93 0.88 3.63
CA ALA A 97 19.09 -0.36 2.88
C ALA A 97 19.54 -0.05 1.45
N VAL A 98 20.33 -0.95 0.91
CA VAL A 98 20.76 -0.92 -0.49
C VAL A 98 20.37 -2.23 -1.13
N GLU A 99 19.57 -2.15 -2.18
CA GLU A 99 19.11 -3.33 -2.93
C GLU A 99 19.52 -3.20 -4.40
N SER A 100 19.89 -4.31 -5.00
CA SER A 100 20.25 -4.36 -6.41
C SER A 100 19.04 -4.65 -7.28
N PHE A 101 18.93 -3.99 -8.41
CA PHE A 101 17.90 -4.28 -9.41
C PHE A 101 18.52 -4.37 -10.83
N ASN A 102 17.86 -5.13 -11.69
CA ASN A 102 18.20 -5.18 -13.09
C ASN A 102 17.32 -4.20 -13.86
N PRO A 103 17.86 -3.15 -14.49
CA PRO A 103 17.05 -2.22 -15.26
C PRO A 103 16.43 -2.93 -16.47
N VAL A 104 15.15 -2.69 -16.72
CA VAL A 104 14.42 -3.26 -17.86
C VAL A 104 14.78 -2.55 -19.17
N SER A 105 15.20 -1.28 -19.09
CA SER A 105 15.62 -0.49 -20.23
C SER A 105 16.84 0.39 -19.90
N LYS A 106 17.50 0.93 -20.93
CA LYS A 106 18.60 1.90 -20.75
C LYS A 106 18.12 3.20 -20.09
N GLU A 107 16.85 3.56 -20.26
CA GLU A 107 16.25 4.76 -19.66
C GLU A 107 16.11 4.62 -18.14
N GLN A 108 15.91 3.39 -17.65
CA GLN A 108 15.92 3.05 -16.23
C GLN A 108 17.33 2.82 -15.65
N SER A 109 18.37 3.08 -16.45
CA SER A 109 19.76 3.01 -15.98
C SER A 109 20.03 4.13 -14.98
N GLY A 110 20.74 3.81 -13.91
CA GLY A 110 21.06 4.73 -12.83
C GLY A 110 20.54 4.24 -11.48
N HIS A 111 20.84 5.01 -10.46
CA HIS A 111 20.39 4.70 -9.11
C HIS A 111 19.00 5.28 -8.87
N GLN A 112 18.27 4.60 -8.01
CA GLN A 112 16.99 5.07 -7.46
C GLN A 112 17.19 5.34 -5.97
N ASN A 113 16.69 6.47 -5.49
CA ASN A 113 16.69 6.80 -4.07
C ASN A 113 15.23 6.90 -3.61
N TYR A 114 14.89 6.16 -2.58
CA TYR A 114 13.58 6.16 -1.96
C TYR A 114 13.66 6.51 -0.48
N ALA A 115 12.67 7.23 -0.01
CA ALA A 115 12.36 7.36 1.39
C ALA A 115 10.90 6.93 1.60
N ALA A 116 10.67 6.15 2.64
CA ALA A 116 9.34 5.65 2.94
C ALA A 116 9.11 5.61 4.45
N TRP A 117 7.87 5.86 4.85
CA TRP A 117 7.44 5.91 6.24
C TRP A 117 6.23 5.01 6.43
N VAL A 118 6.28 4.17 7.45
CA VAL A 118 5.09 3.50 7.99
C VAL A 118 4.39 4.51 8.89
N LEU A 119 3.17 4.86 8.50
CA LEU A 119 2.32 5.79 9.22
C LEU A 119 1.34 5.05 10.15
N GLY A 120 0.11 5.55 10.24
CA GLY A 120 -0.96 4.91 11.00
C GLY A 120 -1.53 3.64 10.37
N GLU A 121 -2.70 3.26 10.81
CA GLU A 121 -3.41 2.08 10.31
C GLU A 121 -4.50 2.47 9.32
N SER A 122 -4.62 1.75 8.21
CA SER A 122 -5.56 2.05 7.11
C SER A 122 -7.04 1.92 7.49
N PHE A 123 -7.34 1.24 8.58
CA PHE A 123 -8.71 1.11 9.10
C PHE A 123 -9.08 2.19 10.15
N ASP A 124 -8.15 3.01 10.58
CA ASP A 124 -8.43 4.23 11.33
C ASP A 124 -8.80 5.34 10.33
N ILE A 125 -10.09 5.66 10.28
CA ILE A 125 -10.65 6.57 9.28
C ILE A 125 -10.07 7.98 9.41
N ASP A 126 -9.81 8.45 10.61
CA ASP A 126 -9.27 9.78 10.85
C ASP A 126 -7.83 9.86 10.34
N GLN A 127 -6.99 8.90 10.69
CA GLN A 127 -5.61 8.80 10.19
C GLN A 127 -5.55 8.63 8.67
N LEU A 128 -6.47 7.82 8.11
CA LEU A 128 -6.57 7.62 6.66
C LEU A 128 -6.91 8.91 5.92
N LEU A 129 -7.91 9.66 6.40
CA LEU A 129 -8.31 10.93 5.79
C LEU A 129 -7.23 12.00 5.93
N GLU A 130 -6.58 12.11 7.09
CA GLU A 130 -5.45 13.01 7.29
C GLU A 130 -4.29 12.68 6.35
N ALA A 131 -3.93 11.40 6.20
CA ALA A 131 -2.87 10.96 5.31
C ALA A 131 -3.20 11.26 3.85
N HIS A 132 -4.44 11.05 3.41
CA HIS A 132 -4.88 11.41 2.07
C HIS A 132 -4.80 12.92 1.83
N LEU A 133 -5.30 13.72 2.75
CA LEU A 133 -5.28 15.18 2.65
C LEU A 133 -3.83 15.70 2.57
N ILE A 134 -2.96 15.24 3.45
CA ILE A 134 -1.54 15.61 3.45
C ILE A 134 -0.88 15.17 2.14
N SER A 135 -1.14 13.95 1.68
CA SER A 135 -0.59 13.45 0.42
C SER A 135 -0.99 14.32 -0.77
N LEU A 136 -2.26 14.74 -0.87
CA LEU A 136 -2.73 15.68 -1.90
C LEU A 136 -2.00 17.02 -1.80
N LEU A 137 -1.88 17.59 -0.60
CA LEU A 137 -1.24 18.89 -0.41
C LEU A 137 0.25 18.90 -0.79
N ILE A 138 0.98 17.80 -0.56
CA ILE A 138 2.44 17.78 -0.75
C ILE A 138 2.90 17.08 -2.01
N MET A 139 2.07 16.17 -2.61
CA MET A 139 2.56 15.24 -3.64
C MET A 139 1.63 15.10 -4.87
N ASP A 140 0.57 15.89 -5.00
CA ASP A 140 -0.42 15.71 -6.07
C ASP A 140 0.11 16.04 -7.47
N ASN A 141 0.84 17.15 -7.61
CA ASN A 141 1.30 17.66 -8.90
C ASN A 141 2.57 18.53 -8.78
N SER A 142 3.07 19.03 -9.90
CA SER A 142 4.29 19.85 -9.97
C SER A 142 4.24 21.15 -9.13
N SER A 143 3.06 21.63 -8.78
CA SER A 143 2.89 22.77 -7.89
C SER A 143 2.91 22.37 -6.42
N SER A 144 2.78 21.11 -6.10
CA SER A 144 2.88 20.58 -4.75
C SER A 144 4.33 20.58 -4.28
N PRO A 145 4.61 21.01 -3.03
CA PRO A 145 5.98 21.32 -2.61
C PRO A 145 6.94 20.14 -2.65
N LEU A 146 6.50 18.94 -2.30
CA LEU A 146 7.37 17.77 -2.33
C LEU A 146 7.53 17.23 -3.76
N TYR A 147 6.42 17.07 -4.51
CA TYR A 147 6.51 16.62 -5.89
C TYR A 147 7.34 17.56 -6.76
N GLY A 148 7.11 18.88 -6.67
CA GLY A 148 7.87 19.88 -7.38
C GLY A 148 9.38 19.85 -7.04
N ALA A 149 9.73 19.60 -5.77
CA ALA A 149 11.12 19.41 -5.36
C ALA A 149 11.75 18.13 -5.94
N LEU A 150 10.97 17.05 -6.03
CA LEU A 150 11.43 15.80 -6.66
C LEU A 150 11.56 15.91 -8.18
N GLU A 151 10.75 16.76 -8.82
CA GLU A 151 10.77 16.98 -10.27
C GLU A 151 11.87 17.95 -10.72
N SER A 152 12.09 19.02 -9.95
CA SER A 152 12.97 20.13 -10.34
C SER A 152 14.35 20.12 -9.67
N ASN A 153 14.83 18.95 -9.26
CA ASN A 153 16.16 18.82 -8.64
C ASN A 153 17.28 18.57 -9.67
N ASP A 154 18.53 18.70 -9.22
CA ASP A 154 19.74 18.42 -9.99
C ASP A 154 20.40 17.06 -9.66
N ILE A 155 19.73 16.24 -8.85
CA ILE A 155 20.25 14.97 -8.33
C ILE A 155 19.87 13.80 -9.22
N SER A 156 18.74 13.92 -9.92
CA SER A 156 18.08 12.83 -10.64
C SER A 156 17.48 13.30 -11.96
N LYS A 157 17.04 12.34 -12.77
CA LYS A 157 16.37 12.64 -14.05
C LYS A 157 14.87 12.91 -13.87
N SER A 158 14.24 12.24 -12.91
CA SER A 158 12.80 12.35 -12.68
C SER A 158 12.40 11.88 -11.27
N PRO A 159 11.19 12.25 -10.82
CA PRO A 159 10.55 11.57 -9.70
C PRO A 159 10.45 10.06 -9.99
N ALA A 160 10.47 9.26 -8.96
CA ALA A 160 10.36 7.80 -9.08
C ALA A 160 8.93 7.37 -9.45
N GLN A 161 8.77 6.13 -9.95
CA GLN A 161 7.46 5.62 -10.39
C GLN A 161 6.52 5.28 -9.23
N ILE A 162 7.06 4.95 -8.07
CA ILE A 162 6.27 4.60 -6.88
C ILE A 162 6.35 5.78 -5.92
N LEU A 163 5.26 6.53 -5.83
CA LEU A 163 5.16 7.74 -5.01
C LEU A 163 3.78 7.84 -4.36
N GLY A 164 3.73 8.59 -3.26
CA GLY A 164 2.49 8.95 -2.60
C GLY A 164 2.10 8.00 -1.48
N LEU A 165 0.82 7.98 -1.18
CA LEU A 165 0.21 7.19 -0.11
C LEU A 165 -0.22 5.82 -0.64
N GLU A 166 0.18 4.77 0.06
CA GLU A 166 -0.29 3.39 -0.12
C GLU A 166 -1.16 3.01 1.09
N ASP A 167 -2.42 2.69 0.86
CA ASP A 167 -3.43 2.41 1.88
C ASP A 167 -4.11 1.04 1.73
N SER A 168 -3.68 0.22 0.78
CA SER A 168 -4.26 -1.11 0.54
C SER A 168 -3.83 -2.18 1.55
N MET A 169 -2.84 -1.88 2.39
CA MET A 169 -2.35 -2.75 3.45
C MET A 169 -2.94 -2.34 4.81
N ARG A 170 -2.66 -3.13 5.86
CA ARG A 170 -2.99 -2.74 7.24
C ARG A 170 -2.42 -1.38 7.61
N HIS A 171 -1.17 -1.12 7.23
CA HIS A 171 -0.47 0.12 7.54
C HIS A 171 -0.56 1.09 6.37
N LEU A 172 -0.73 2.35 6.68
CA LEU A 172 -0.52 3.42 5.73
C LEU A 172 0.98 3.59 5.49
N VAL A 173 1.38 3.67 4.25
CA VAL A 173 2.78 3.90 3.87
C VAL A 173 2.85 5.12 2.96
N PHE A 174 3.68 6.09 3.32
CA PHE A 174 3.99 7.20 2.44
C PHE A 174 5.36 7.00 1.81
N ILE A 175 5.46 7.20 0.51
CA ILE A 175 6.65 6.91 -0.29
C ILE A 175 6.99 8.12 -1.13
N CYS A 176 8.25 8.52 -1.13
CA CYS A 176 8.79 9.46 -2.11
C CYS A 176 10.16 9.01 -2.61
N GLY A 177 10.52 9.42 -3.81
CA GLY A 177 11.76 8.99 -4.40
C GLY A 177 12.07 9.66 -5.73
N VAL A 178 13.28 9.41 -6.19
CA VAL A 178 13.80 9.89 -7.48
C VAL A 178 14.52 8.77 -8.21
N GLU A 179 14.53 8.82 -9.53
CA GLU A 179 15.20 7.83 -10.38
C GLU A 179 16.16 8.46 -11.39
N GLY A 180 17.09 7.65 -11.90
CA GLY A 180 18.13 8.12 -12.81
C GLY A 180 19.20 8.97 -12.13
N SER A 181 19.43 8.75 -10.85
CA SER A 181 20.47 9.42 -10.05
C SER A 181 21.85 8.83 -10.32
N GLU A 182 22.89 9.58 -9.94
CA GLU A 182 24.26 9.08 -9.90
C GLU A 182 24.50 8.22 -8.63
N ALA A 183 25.58 7.45 -8.68
CA ALA A 183 26.06 6.75 -7.49
C ALA A 183 26.35 7.76 -6.35
N ASN A 184 26.10 7.34 -5.11
CA ASN A 184 26.29 8.19 -3.91
C ASN A 184 25.43 9.47 -3.84
N SER A 185 24.32 9.54 -4.56
CA SER A 185 23.36 10.66 -4.52
C SER A 185 22.49 10.68 -3.26
N GLN A 186 22.45 9.60 -2.49
CA GLN A 186 21.63 9.47 -1.27
C GLN A 186 21.77 10.66 -0.29
N PRO A 187 22.99 11.14 0.09
CA PRO A 187 23.09 12.25 1.02
C PRO A 187 22.52 13.57 0.49
N LYS A 188 22.56 13.76 -0.84
CA LYS A 188 21.94 14.93 -1.49
C LYS A 188 20.41 14.80 -1.47
N PHE A 189 19.90 13.59 -1.75
CA PHE A 189 18.47 13.30 -1.68
C PHE A 189 17.91 13.50 -0.27
N GLU A 190 18.59 12.99 0.76
CA GLU A 190 18.20 13.21 2.15
C GLU A 190 18.15 14.71 2.52
N LYS A 191 19.15 15.49 2.09
CA LYS A 191 19.14 16.95 2.28
C LYS A 191 18.01 17.65 1.54
N LEU A 192 17.67 17.20 0.33
CA LEU A 192 16.52 17.72 -0.42
C LEU A 192 15.24 17.50 0.35
N LEU A 193 15.00 16.28 0.85
CA LEU A 193 13.83 15.95 1.63
C LEU A 193 13.75 16.74 2.94
N ASP A 194 14.85 16.77 3.71
CA ASP A 194 14.91 17.50 4.99
C ASP A 194 14.61 19.00 4.80
N LYS A 195 15.19 19.61 3.76
CA LYS A 195 14.91 21.01 3.43
C LYS A 195 13.44 21.20 3.04
N THR A 196 12.92 20.34 2.17
CA THR A 196 11.54 20.44 1.67
C THR A 196 10.53 20.29 2.80
N PHE A 197 10.69 19.29 3.66
CA PHE A 197 9.79 19.10 4.81
C PHE A 197 9.87 20.26 5.82
N LYS A 198 11.09 20.77 6.11
CA LYS A 198 11.24 21.96 6.95
C LYS A 198 10.55 23.20 6.37
N ASP A 199 10.65 23.37 5.05
CA ASP A 199 9.99 24.50 4.37
C ASP A 199 8.46 24.33 4.39
N ILE A 200 7.93 23.11 4.21
CA ILE A 200 6.50 22.81 4.32
C ILE A 200 5.99 23.14 5.73
N VAL A 201 6.67 22.63 6.76
CA VAL A 201 6.27 22.88 8.15
C VAL A 201 6.32 24.37 8.49
N LYS A 202 7.33 25.10 8.00
CA LYS A 202 7.49 26.53 8.26
C LYS A 202 6.45 27.39 7.55
N LYS A 203 6.12 27.08 6.29
CA LYS A 203 5.19 27.87 5.47
C LYS A 203 3.74 27.52 5.74
N GLY A 204 3.46 26.26 6.05
CA GLY A 204 2.10 25.73 6.11
C GLY A 204 1.41 25.74 4.75
N PHE A 205 0.11 25.65 4.77
CA PHE A 205 -0.77 25.73 3.61
C PHE A 205 -1.81 26.80 3.83
N SER A 206 -2.21 27.50 2.77
CA SER A 206 -3.31 28.46 2.83
C SER A 206 -4.65 27.74 2.97
N ASP A 207 -5.65 28.46 3.50
CA ASP A 207 -7.03 27.95 3.58
C ASP A 207 -7.59 27.56 2.21
N GLU A 208 -7.17 28.26 1.14
CA GLU A 208 -7.56 27.94 -0.23
C GLU A 208 -6.96 26.60 -0.69
N GLN A 209 -5.69 26.35 -0.41
CA GLN A 209 -5.04 25.07 -0.72
C GLN A 209 -5.70 23.91 0.04
N ILE A 210 -5.96 24.09 1.32
CA ILE A 210 -6.64 23.08 2.15
C ILE A 210 -8.05 22.82 1.64
N SER A 211 -8.82 23.88 1.37
CA SER A 211 -10.18 23.75 0.85
C SER A 211 -10.22 23.07 -0.51
N SER A 212 -9.27 23.38 -1.40
CA SER A 212 -9.15 22.73 -2.71
C SER A 212 -8.85 21.24 -2.58
N ALA A 213 -7.90 20.86 -1.72
CA ALA A 213 -7.55 19.45 -1.48
C ALA A 213 -8.72 18.68 -0.83
N LEU A 214 -9.43 19.28 0.12
CA LEU A 214 -10.63 18.68 0.71
C LEU A 214 -11.73 18.49 -0.33
N TYR A 215 -11.97 19.46 -1.20
CA TYR A 215 -12.94 19.34 -2.26
C TYR A 215 -12.58 18.23 -3.26
N GLN A 216 -11.31 18.12 -3.63
CA GLN A 216 -10.81 17.08 -4.50
C GLN A 216 -10.99 15.69 -3.86
N LEU A 217 -10.70 15.56 -2.57
CA LEU A 217 -10.89 14.33 -1.81
C LEU A 217 -12.38 13.95 -1.76
N GLU A 218 -13.26 14.91 -1.46
CA GLU A 218 -14.71 14.71 -1.44
C GLU A 218 -15.22 14.28 -2.82
N LEU A 219 -14.80 14.95 -3.88
CA LEU A 219 -15.21 14.64 -5.25
C LEU A 219 -14.80 13.21 -5.64
N SER A 220 -13.55 12.82 -5.35
CA SER A 220 -13.06 11.47 -5.64
C SER A 220 -13.84 10.38 -4.91
N ARG A 221 -14.37 10.67 -3.72
CA ARG A 221 -15.19 9.73 -2.94
C ARG A 221 -16.65 9.68 -3.40
N ARG A 222 -17.14 10.74 -4.01
CA ARG A 222 -18.52 10.81 -4.55
C ARG A 222 -18.63 10.33 -5.99
N GLU A 223 -17.53 10.28 -6.71
CA GLU A 223 -17.53 9.86 -8.10
C GLU A 223 -17.83 8.37 -8.23
N ILE A 224 -18.94 8.06 -8.92
CA ILE A 224 -19.29 6.69 -9.26
C ILE A 224 -18.82 6.42 -10.69
N SER A 225 -17.67 5.79 -10.83
CA SER A 225 -17.12 5.41 -12.12
C SER A 225 -16.95 3.89 -12.19
N ALA A 226 -17.38 3.31 -13.31
CA ALA A 226 -17.18 1.90 -13.61
C ALA A 226 -16.18 1.70 -14.77
N ALA A 227 -15.35 2.70 -15.06
CA ALA A 227 -14.48 2.69 -16.23
C ALA A 227 -13.42 1.57 -16.19
N SER A 228 -12.91 1.22 -15.01
CA SER A 228 -11.88 0.18 -14.84
C SER A 228 -12.39 -1.05 -14.09
N LEU A 229 -13.22 -0.85 -13.07
CA LEU A 229 -13.77 -1.92 -12.24
C LEU A 229 -15.25 -1.64 -11.96
N PRO A 230 -16.10 -2.68 -11.81
CA PRO A 230 -17.46 -2.50 -11.32
C PRO A 230 -17.49 -1.74 -10.00
N TYR A 231 -18.41 -0.79 -9.87
CA TYR A 231 -18.47 0.10 -8.69
C TYR A 231 -18.53 -0.65 -7.36
N GLY A 232 -19.32 -1.73 -7.28
CA GLY A 232 -19.37 -2.55 -6.07
C GLY A 232 -18.04 -3.20 -5.72
N LEU A 233 -17.23 -3.56 -6.71
CA LEU A 233 -15.89 -4.08 -6.46
C LEU A 233 -14.95 -2.98 -5.96
N GLN A 234 -15.08 -1.75 -6.44
CA GLN A 234 -14.33 -0.60 -5.91
C GLN A 234 -14.67 -0.35 -4.44
N ILE A 235 -15.96 -0.38 -4.07
CA ILE A 235 -16.40 -0.28 -2.68
C ILE A 235 -15.79 -1.40 -1.83
N LEU A 236 -15.87 -2.66 -2.31
CA LEU A 236 -15.28 -3.78 -1.58
C LEU A 236 -13.80 -3.56 -1.31
N LEU A 237 -13.02 -3.19 -2.33
CA LEU A 237 -11.58 -2.99 -2.20
C LEU A 237 -11.24 -1.85 -1.22
N SER A 238 -12.02 -0.78 -1.22
CA SER A 238 -11.83 0.32 -0.27
C SER A 238 -12.20 -0.03 1.17
N MET A 239 -13.14 -0.96 1.37
CA MET A 239 -13.59 -1.39 2.71
C MET A 239 -12.83 -2.61 3.25
N ALA A 240 -12.16 -3.35 2.38
CA ALA A 240 -11.51 -4.61 2.74
C ALA A 240 -10.48 -4.46 3.87
N PRO A 241 -9.57 -3.47 3.86
CA PRO A 241 -8.62 -3.29 4.96
C PRO A 241 -9.33 -3.10 6.31
N GLY A 242 -10.36 -2.23 6.35
CA GLY A 242 -11.14 -1.99 7.55
C GLY A 242 -11.83 -3.23 8.09
N SER A 243 -12.42 -4.05 7.22
CA SER A 243 -13.12 -5.27 7.64
C SER A 243 -12.18 -6.40 8.06
N LEU A 244 -10.99 -6.47 7.46
CA LEU A 244 -10.01 -7.52 7.74
C LEU A 244 -9.20 -7.27 9.03
N TYR A 245 -8.90 -6.01 9.33
CA TYR A 245 -7.98 -5.67 10.42
C TYR A 245 -8.66 -5.14 11.69
N LYS A 246 -9.90 -4.68 11.58
CA LYS A 246 -10.70 -4.17 12.71
C LYS A 246 -11.49 -5.25 13.45
N ALA A 247 -11.43 -6.49 13.01
CA ALA A 247 -12.17 -7.60 13.61
C ALA A 247 -11.52 -8.06 14.93
N ASN A 248 -11.50 -7.19 15.95
CA ASN A 248 -11.26 -7.55 17.36
C ASN A 248 -12.22 -6.80 18.23
#